data_a858d90e558ac7c8db4aedcc9fe4eaed
#
_entry.id   a858d90e558ac7c8db4aedcc9fe4eaed
#
_cell.length_a   1.000
_cell.length_b   1.000
_cell.length_c   1.000
_cell.angle_alpha   90.00
_cell.angle_beta   90.00
_cell.angle_gamma   90.00
#
_symmetry.space_group_name_H-M   'P 1'
#
loop_
_entity.id
_entity.type
_entity.pdbx_description
1 polymer ?
#
loop_
_entity_poly.entity_id
_entity_poly.type
_entity_poly.pdbx_seq_one_letter_code
_entity_poly.pdbx_strand_id
1 'polypeptide(L)'
;DKHNIACYSEHLSYCSDDGHLYDLMPIPFTEEAVTHTAKRIQRVQEILERRIVMENVSYYAAPGQEMTEIDFLNGVLEQADCDLLLDVNNVYVNSINHGYDAESYIKSVPSDRIAYLHIAGHYDEADDLKVDTHGADKLIRFGSYYKQLTNIMVSCRLY
;
A
#
# COMPACT_ATOMS: atom_id res chain seq x y z
N ASP A 1 -11.23 11.06 21.73
CA ASP A 1 -11.64 10.03 20.78
C ASP A 1 -12.99 9.43 21.20
N LYS A 2 -14.08 9.77 20.48
CA LYS A 2 -15.44 9.32 20.80
C LYS A 2 -15.67 7.82 20.52
N HIS A 3 -14.80 7.20 19.74
CA HIS A 3 -15.00 5.84 19.21
C HIS A 3 -13.96 4.82 19.67
N ASN A 4 -12.94 5.25 20.41
CA ASN A 4 -11.82 4.41 20.87
C ASN A 4 -11.22 3.56 19.75
N ILE A 5 -10.99 4.17 18.59
CA ILE A 5 -10.45 3.51 17.40
C ILE A 5 -8.98 3.15 17.66
N ALA A 6 -8.64 1.88 17.56
CA ALA A 6 -7.28 1.40 17.81
C ALA A 6 -6.31 1.82 16.69
N CYS A 7 -6.78 1.81 15.43
CA CYS A 7 -5.98 2.12 14.25
C CYS A 7 -6.75 3.07 13.33
N TYR A 8 -6.04 3.97 12.64
CA TYR A 8 -6.55 4.81 11.57
C TYR A 8 -5.67 4.63 10.35
N SER A 9 -6.27 4.28 9.23
CA SER A 9 -5.55 4.07 7.97
C SER A 9 -6.13 4.88 6.82
N GLU A 10 -5.28 5.21 5.86
CA GLU A 10 -5.62 5.91 4.62
C GLU A 10 -4.87 5.29 3.44
N HIS A 11 -5.43 5.42 2.26
CA HIS A 11 -4.77 4.99 1.03
C HIS A 11 -3.63 5.95 0.65
N LEU A 12 -2.51 5.38 0.19
CA LEU A 12 -1.39 6.16 -0.35
C LEU A 12 -1.68 6.58 -1.80
N SER A 13 -2.68 7.43 -1.96
CA SER A 13 -3.23 7.86 -3.25
C SER A 13 -3.82 9.25 -3.17
N TYR A 14 -4.31 9.77 -4.28
CA TYR A 14 -5.16 10.95 -4.29
C TYR A 14 -6.48 10.66 -5.04
N CYS A 15 -7.55 11.34 -4.66
CA CYS A 15 -8.89 11.16 -5.25
C CYS A 15 -9.59 12.49 -5.53
N SER A 16 -8.89 13.60 -5.46
CA SER A 16 -9.43 14.93 -5.75
C SER A 16 -8.36 15.89 -6.20
N ASP A 17 -8.77 16.83 -7.04
CA ASP A 17 -8.08 18.04 -7.42
C ASP A 17 -9.10 19.17 -7.28
N ASP A 18 -9.30 20.05 -8.25
CA ASP A 18 -10.39 21.04 -8.25
C ASP A 18 -11.79 20.39 -8.31
N GLY A 19 -11.85 19.09 -8.55
CA GLY A 19 -13.03 18.25 -8.54
C GLY A 19 -12.81 16.91 -7.85
N HIS A 20 -13.88 16.12 -7.73
CA HIS A 20 -13.81 14.77 -7.18
C HIS A 20 -13.50 13.75 -8.27
N LEU A 21 -12.54 12.85 -7.99
CA LEU A 21 -12.25 11.68 -8.81
C LEU A 21 -12.98 10.47 -8.22
N TYR A 22 -13.48 9.59 -9.10
CA TYR A 22 -14.18 8.37 -8.67
C TYR A 22 -13.25 7.21 -8.39
N ASP A 23 -11.96 7.35 -8.73
CA ASP A 23 -10.93 6.34 -8.53
C ASP A 23 -9.78 6.89 -7.67
N LEU A 24 -9.03 5.97 -7.07
CA LEU A 24 -7.77 6.28 -6.40
C LEU A 24 -6.68 6.41 -7.46
N MET A 25 -6.02 7.56 -7.49
CA MET A 25 -4.93 7.81 -8.43
C MET A 25 -3.59 7.67 -7.72
N PRO A 26 -2.59 7.02 -8.36
CA PRO A 26 -1.28 6.89 -7.75
C PRO A 26 -0.60 8.26 -7.65
N ILE A 27 0.03 8.50 -6.51
CA ILE A 27 0.94 9.64 -6.33
C ILE A 27 2.15 9.41 -7.25
N PRO A 28 2.67 10.41 -7.96
CA PRO A 28 3.88 10.25 -8.77
C PRO A 28 5.05 9.71 -7.94
N PHE A 29 5.78 8.73 -8.45
CA PHE A 29 6.91 8.12 -7.73
C PHE A 29 8.18 8.95 -7.93
N THR A 30 8.27 10.06 -7.21
CA THR A 30 9.38 11.02 -7.27
C THR A 30 9.83 11.42 -5.86
N GLU A 31 11.07 11.90 -5.72
CA GLU A 31 11.60 12.40 -4.44
C GLU A 31 10.79 13.59 -3.90
N GLU A 32 10.33 14.46 -4.80
CA GLU A 32 9.48 15.58 -4.41
C GLU A 32 8.16 15.10 -3.83
N ALA A 33 7.53 14.09 -4.46
CA ALA A 33 6.28 13.52 -4.01
C ALA A 33 6.44 12.75 -2.69
N VAL A 34 7.55 12.04 -2.47
CA VAL A 34 7.89 11.43 -1.17
C VAL A 34 7.90 12.50 -0.09
N THR A 35 8.66 13.57 -0.30
CA THR A 35 8.78 14.66 0.68
C THR A 35 7.45 15.37 0.93
N HIS A 36 6.67 15.63 -0.12
CA HIS A 36 5.36 16.27 -0.01
C HIS A 36 4.38 15.41 0.79
N THR A 37 4.28 14.13 0.43
CA THR A 37 3.37 13.16 1.06
C THR A 37 3.74 12.94 2.52
N ALA A 38 5.02 12.75 2.82
CA ALA A 38 5.50 12.57 4.18
C ALA A 38 5.12 13.75 5.09
N LYS A 39 5.29 14.99 4.62
CA LYS A 39 4.87 16.19 5.38
C LYS A 39 3.36 16.24 5.65
N ARG A 40 2.55 15.77 4.68
CA ARG A 40 1.09 15.71 4.87
C ARG A 40 0.70 14.67 5.89
N ILE A 41 1.31 13.48 5.84
CA ILE A 41 1.11 12.42 6.82
C ILE A 41 1.53 12.89 8.21
N GLN A 42 2.71 13.48 8.36
CA GLN A 42 3.18 14.04 9.63
C GLN A 42 2.18 15.05 10.20
N ARG A 43 1.65 15.93 9.35
CA ARG A 43 0.64 16.91 9.80
C ARG A 43 -0.64 16.25 10.31
N VAL A 44 -1.09 15.16 9.69
CA VAL A 44 -2.25 14.38 10.16
C VAL A 44 -1.92 13.70 11.49
N GLN A 45 -0.73 13.09 11.62
CA GLN A 45 -0.27 12.46 12.85
C GLN A 45 -0.19 13.46 14.03
N GLU A 46 0.29 14.68 13.78
CA GLU A 46 0.28 15.76 14.78
C GLU A 46 -1.13 16.10 15.26
N ILE A 47 -2.10 16.23 14.33
CA ILE A 47 -3.49 16.56 14.66
C ILE A 47 -4.17 15.43 15.43
N LEU A 48 -3.89 14.18 15.04
CA LEU A 48 -4.49 13.00 15.67
C LEU A 48 -3.73 12.55 16.93
N GLU A 49 -2.56 13.15 17.20
CA GLU A 49 -1.66 12.79 18.30
C GLU A 49 -1.32 11.29 18.32
N ARG A 50 -1.22 10.69 17.13
CA ARG A 50 -0.92 9.27 16.94
C ARG A 50 -0.30 9.00 15.59
N ARG A 51 0.43 7.88 15.50
CA ARG A 51 0.87 7.33 14.22
C ARG A 51 -0.33 6.83 13.43
N ILE A 52 -0.33 7.06 12.11
CA ILE A 52 -1.33 6.53 11.20
C ILE A 52 -0.73 5.43 10.33
N VAL A 53 -1.58 4.70 9.64
CA VAL A 53 -1.22 3.58 8.78
C VAL A 53 -1.54 3.96 7.33
N MET A 54 -0.59 3.77 6.42
CA MET A 54 -0.81 4.03 4.99
C MET A 54 -0.94 2.71 4.25
N GLU A 55 -1.85 2.63 3.29
CA GLU A 55 -2.10 1.45 2.47
C GLU A 55 -1.49 1.62 1.08
N ASN A 56 -0.73 0.61 0.61
CA ASN A 56 -0.29 0.53 -0.79
C ASN A 56 -1.50 0.24 -1.69
N VAL A 57 -1.66 1.02 -2.76
CA VAL A 57 -2.83 0.95 -3.65
C VAL A 57 -2.51 0.23 -4.95
N SER A 58 -3.54 -0.36 -5.59
CA SER A 58 -3.45 -0.79 -6.97
C SER A 58 -3.47 0.43 -7.91
N TYR A 59 -2.73 0.37 -9.02
CA TYR A 59 -2.70 1.44 -10.01
C TYR A 59 -2.53 0.87 -11.42
N TYR A 60 -2.99 1.63 -12.42
CA TYR A 60 -2.98 1.21 -13.82
C TYR A 60 -2.05 2.07 -14.70
N ALA A 61 -1.58 3.17 -14.18
CA ALA A 61 -0.59 4.04 -14.82
C ALA A 61 0.26 4.73 -13.74
N ALA A 62 1.53 4.96 -14.03
CA ALA A 62 2.46 5.67 -13.15
C ALA A 62 3.07 6.88 -13.87
N PRO A 63 2.34 8.01 -13.97
CA PRO A 63 2.86 9.20 -14.62
C PRO A 63 4.00 9.81 -13.79
N GLY A 64 5.08 10.26 -14.47
CA GLY A 64 6.20 10.93 -13.81
C GLY A 64 7.05 10.03 -12.91
N GLN A 65 7.16 8.74 -13.23
CA GLN A 65 7.93 7.79 -12.43
C GLN A 65 9.44 8.02 -12.59
N GLU A 66 10.11 8.36 -11.48
CA GLU A 66 11.56 8.53 -11.36
C GLU A 66 12.21 7.42 -10.52
N MET A 67 11.41 6.72 -9.73
CA MET A 67 11.83 5.60 -8.88
C MET A 67 10.82 4.46 -8.93
N THR A 68 11.15 3.32 -8.34
CA THR A 68 10.21 2.21 -8.24
C THR A 68 9.11 2.50 -7.21
N GLU A 69 7.96 1.83 -7.33
CA GLU A 69 6.87 1.91 -6.34
C GLU A 69 7.37 1.59 -4.92
N ILE A 70 8.19 0.53 -4.78
CA ILE A 70 8.70 0.12 -3.48
C ILE A 70 9.68 1.13 -2.88
N ASP A 71 10.50 1.80 -3.69
CA ASP A 71 11.40 2.85 -3.21
C ASP A 71 10.59 4.08 -2.76
N PHE A 72 9.55 4.43 -3.51
CA PHE A 72 8.60 5.49 -3.13
C PHE A 72 7.90 5.17 -1.81
N LEU A 73 7.33 3.96 -1.69
CA LEU A 73 6.65 3.52 -0.48
C LEU A 73 7.60 3.59 0.73
N ASN A 74 8.78 2.99 0.62
CA ASN A 74 9.77 2.97 1.70
C ASN A 74 10.23 4.38 2.09
N GLY A 75 10.44 5.26 1.10
CA GLY A 75 10.78 6.66 1.34
C GLY A 75 9.70 7.41 2.12
N VAL A 76 8.43 7.18 1.79
CA VAL A 76 7.29 7.77 2.52
C VAL A 76 7.22 7.24 3.94
N LEU A 77 7.31 5.91 4.14
CA LEU A 77 7.26 5.29 5.47
C LEU A 77 8.38 5.81 6.39
N GLU A 78 9.59 5.93 5.85
CA GLU A 78 10.75 6.43 6.59
C GLU A 78 10.59 7.91 6.94
N GLN A 79 10.31 8.76 5.95
CA GLN A 79 10.23 10.21 6.18
C GLN A 79 9.02 10.63 7.00
N ALA A 80 7.87 9.96 6.84
CA ALA A 80 6.66 10.26 7.60
C ALA A 80 6.67 9.66 9.01
N ASP A 81 7.49 8.67 9.27
CA ASP A 81 7.44 7.81 10.46
C ASP A 81 6.04 7.23 10.68
N CYS A 82 5.41 6.73 9.63
CA CYS A 82 4.09 6.09 9.67
C CYS A 82 4.22 4.57 9.54
N ASP A 83 3.13 3.87 9.81
CA ASP A 83 3.05 2.43 9.65
C ASP A 83 2.38 2.05 8.31
N LEU A 84 2.41 0.77 7.96
CA LEU A 84 1.88 0.23 6.71
C LEU A 84 0.74 -0.75 6.96
N LEU A 85 -0.36 -0.56 6.25
CA LEU A 85 -1.28 -1.61 5.88
C LEU A 85 -0.76 -2.21 4.57
N LEU A 86 -0.22 -3.41 4.62
CA LEU A 86 0.25 -4.08 3.41
C LEU A 86 -0.92 -4.82 2.77
N ASP A 87 -1.48 -4.26 1.69
CA ASP A 87 -2.42 -4.97 0.85
C ASP A 87 -1.66 -5.86 -0.15
N VAL A 88 -1.73 -7.16 0.12
CA VAL A 88 -1.02 -8.19 -0.65
C VAL A 88 -1.65 -8.41 -2.02
N ASN A 89 -2.97 -8.19 -2.14
CA ASN A 89 -3.64 -8.28 -3.42
C ASN A 89 -3.20 -7.13 -4.34
N ASN A 90 -3.06 -5.91 -3.81
CA ASN A 90 -2.57 -4.77 -4.57
C ASN A 90 -1.13 -4.98 -5.07
N VAL A 91 -0.25 -5.55 -4.23
CA VAL A 91 1.10 -5.93 -4.68
C VAL A 91 1.03 -6.94 -5.82
N TYR A 92 0.16 -7.96 -5.72
CA TYR A 92 0.02 -8.96 -6.78
C TYR A 92 -0.53 -8.36 -8.07
N VAL A 93 -1.63 -7.59 -7.99
CA VAL A 93 -2.24 -6.89 -9.15
C VAL A 93 -1.20 -6.02 -9.84
N ASN A 94 -0.51 -5.19 -9.10
CA ASN A 94 0.53 -4.30 -9.63
C ASN A 94 1.71 -5.07 -10.23
N SER A 95 2.12 -6.20 -9.62
CA SER A 95 3.21 -7.02 -10.15
C SER A 95 2.93 -7.56 -11.56
N ILE A 96 1.69 -7.95 -11.83
CA ILE A 96 1.26 -8.39 -13.16
C ILE A 96 1.16 -7.20 -14.11
N ASN A 97 0.46 -6.13 -13.69
CA ASN A 97 0.19 -4.98 -14.55
C ASN A 97 1.46 -4.20 -14.93
N HIS A 98 2.48 -4.20 -14.06
CA HIS A 98 3.71 -3.41 -14.24
C HIS A 98 4.98 -4.28 -14.39
N GLY A 99 4.86 -5.61 -14.34
CA GLY A 99 5.92 -6.54 -14.70
C GLY A 99 7.06 -6.61 -13.68
N TYR A 100 6.77 -6.52 -12.37
CA TYR A 100 7.77 -6.73 -11.33
C TYR A 100 7.50 -8.00 -10.50
N ASP A 101 8.49 -8.42 -9.72
CA ASP A 101 8.39 -9.61 -8.87
C ASP A 101 7.77 -9.26 -7.51
N ALA A 102 6.54 -9.76 -7.27
CA ALA A 102 5.80 -9.50 -6.04
C ALA A 102 6.50 -10.02 -4.78
N GLU A 103 7.25 -11.13 -4.88
CA GLU A 103 7.99 -11.69 -3.75
C GLU A 103 9.14 -10.77 -3.33
N SER A 104 9.88 -10.26 -4.31
CA SER A 104 10.95 -9.29 -4.07
C SER A 104 10.40 -8.00 -3.49
N TYR A 105 9.24 -7.53 -3.96
CA TYR A 105 8.56 -6.37 -3.40
C TYR A 105 8.26 -6.57 -1.91
N ILE A 106 7.57 -7.66 -1.56
CA ILE A 106 7.20 -7.96 -0.16
C ILE A 106 8.43 -8.09 0.74
N LYS A 107 9.53 -8.69 0.25
CA LYS A 107 10.79 -8.78 1.00
C LYS A 107 11.47 -7.43 1.24
N SER A 108 11.21 -6.46 0.38
CA SER A 108 11.79 -5.11 0.48
C SER A 108 10.99 -4.17 1.38
N VAL A 109 9.79 -4.59 1.81
CA VAL A 109 9.00 -3.85 2.79
C VAL A 109 9.59 -4.01 4.19
N PRO A 110 9.78 -2.93 4.96
CA PRO A 110 10.25 -3.01 6.35
C PRO A 110 9.18 -3.68 7.23
N SER A 111 9.45 -4.91 7.67
CA SER A 111 8.48 -5.74 8.39
C SER A 111 8.05 -5.16 9.74
N ASP A 112 8.90 -4.36 10.37
CA ASP A 112 8.62 -3.65 11.62
C ASP A 112 7.66 -2.46 11.46
N ARG A 113 7.40 -2.06 10.22
CA ARG A 113 6.41 -1.01 9.87
C ARG A 113 5.04 -1.58 9.52
N ILE A 114 4.90 -2.89 9.32
CA ILE A 114 3.62 -3.49 8.95
C ILE A 114 2.73 -3.57 10.20
N ALA A 115 1.68 -2.74 10.23
CA ALA A 115 0.69 -2.76 11.29
C ALA A 115 -0.29 -3.92 11.13
N TYR A 116 -0.78 -4.14 9.90
CA TYR A 116 -1.65 -5.27 9.56
C TYR A 116 -1.63 -5.54 8.06
N LEU A 117 -2.17 -6.70 7.68
CA LEU A 117 -2.25 -7.16 6.29
C LEU A 117 -3.69 -7.10 5.81
N HIS A 118 -3.86 -6.68 4.57
CA HIS A 118 -5.11 -6.81 3.83
C HIS A 118 -4.93 -7.85 2.72
N ILE A 119 -5.91 -8.75 2.59
CA ILE A 119 -5.92 -9.80 1.58
C ILE A 119 -7.29 -9.79 0.93
N ALA A 120 -7.34 -9.50 -0.34
CA ALA A 120 -8.57 -9.44 -1.14
C ALA A 120 -8.45 -10.30 -2.40
N GLY A 121 -9.53 -10.38 -3.16
CA GLY A 121 -9.55 -11.01 -4.48
C GLY A 121 -9.51 -9.97 -5.59
N HIS A 122 -9.11 -10.40 -6.78
CA HIS A 122 -9.05 -9.58 -7.99
C HIS A 122 -9.79 -10.26 -9.14
N TYR A 123 -10.05 -9.51 -10.21
CA TYR A 123 -10.62 -10.01 -11.45
C TYR A 123 -9.54 -10.13 -12.53
N ASP A 124 -9.49 -11.27 -13.21
CA ASP A 124 -8.60 -11.52 -14.34
C ASP A 124 -9.25 -10.97 -15.62
N GLU A 125 -8.93 -9.75 -16.03
CA GLU A 125 -9.44 -9.17 -17.29
C GLU A 125 -8.68 -9.76 -18.48
N ALA A 126 -7.35 -9.93 -18.35
CA ALA A 126 -6.48 -10.56 -19.31
C ALA A 126 -5.29 -11.23 -18.58
N ASP A 127 -4.46 -11.97 -19.33
CA ASP A 127 -3.26 -12.62 -18.75
C ASP A 127 -2.29 -11.61 -18.13
N ASP A 128 -2.20 -10.44 -18.75
CA ASP A 128 -1.32 -9.32 -18.38
C ASP A 128 -2.06 -8.13 -17.74
N LEU A 129 -3.36 -8.28 -17.44
CA LEU A 129 -4.18 -7.25 -16.81
C LEU A 129 -5.06 -7.82 -15.72
N LYS A 130 -4.82 -7.38 -14.49
CA LYS A 130 -5.64 -7.69 -13.33
C LYS A 130 -6.35 -6.43 -12.84
N VAL A 131 -7.60 -6.60 -12.41
CA VAL A 131 -8.41 -5.50 -11.87
C VAL A 131 -8.72 -5.81 -10.40
N ASP A 132 -8.38 -4.88 -9.54
CA ASP A 132 -8.72 -4.98 -8.12
C ASP A 132 -10.21 -4.72 -7.94
N THR A 133 -10.94 -5.75 -7.53
CA THR A 133 -12.40 -5.69 -7.34
C THR A 133 -12.85 -6.10 -5.96
N HIS A 134 -11.97 -6.67 -5.15
CA HIS A 134 -12.31 -7.28 -3.84
C HIS A 134 -13.43 -8.33 -3.90
N GLY A 135 -13.79 -8.78 -5.09
CA GLY A 135 -15.01 -9.55 -5.36
C GLY A 135 -14.83 -11.02 -5.68
N ALA A 136 -13.61 -11.53 -5.75
CA ALA A 136 -13.36 -12.92 -6.16
C ALA A 136 -12.87 -13.80 -5.00
N ASP A 137 -13.47 -14.99 -4.90
CA ASP A 137 -13.12 -16.05 -3.91
C ASP A 137 -11.70 -16.64 -4.09
N LYS A 138 -10.80 -16.01 -4.82
CA LYS A 138 -9.53 -16.63 -5.23
C LYS A 138 -8.32 -16.15 -4.45
N LEU A 139 -8.26 -16.58 -3.27
CA LEU A 139 -7.12 -16.50 -2.35
C LEU A 139 -5.96 -17.46 -2.65
N ILE A 140 -5.87 -18.16 -3.81
CA ILE A 140 -5.21 -19.46 -3.78
C ILE A 140 -4.00 -19.64 -4.71
N ARG A 141 -3.36 -18.61 -5.18
CA ARG A 141 -2.04 -18.80 -5.82
C ARG A 141 -0.85 -18.26 -5.02
N PHE A 142 -1.06 -17.93 -3.77
CA PHE A 142 -0.01 -17.46 -2.85
C PHE A 142 0.76 -18.59 -2.12
N GLY A 143 0.83 -19.80 -2.64
CA GLY A 143 1.42 -20.94 -1.95
C GLY A 143 2.87 -20.75 -1.45
N SER A 144 3.71 -20.02 -2.18
CA SER A 144 5.05 -19.64 -1.74
C SER A 144 5.05 -18.35 -0.90
N TYR A 145 4.20 -17.40 -1.22
CA TYR A 145 4.04 -16.13 -0.49
C TYR A 145 3.44 -16.33 0.91
N TYR A 146 2.57 -17.31 1.07
CA TYR A 146 1.91 -17.59 2.35
C TYR A 146 2.91 -17.89 3.47
N LYS A 147 3.99 -18.62 3.18
CA LYS A 147 5.05 -18.88 4.17
C LYS A 147 5.81 -17.60 4.59
N GLN A 148 5.96 -16.65 3.68
CA GLN A 148 6.63 -15.38 3.99
C GLN A 148 5.69 -14.45 4.74
N LEU A 149 4.43 -14.39 4.32
CA LEU A 149 3.40 -13.64 5.02
C LEU A 149 3.20 -14.16 6.45
N THR A 150 3.22 -15.50 6.66
CA THR A 150 3.17 -16.08 8.02
C THR A 150 4.39 -15.70 8.85
N ASN A 151 5.58 -15.60 8.27
CA ASN A 151 6.76 -15.13 9.00
C ASN A 151 6.66 -13.63 9.33
N ILE A 152 6.11 -12.82 8.44
CA ILE A 152 5.81 -11.41 8.68
C ILE A 152 4.72 -11.29 9.76
N MET A 153 3.62 -12.07 9.66
CA MET A 153 2.54 -12.07 10.65
C MET A 153 3.01 -12.49 12.05
N VAL A 154 3.99 -13.40 12.15
CA VAL A 154 4.57 -13.79 13.45
C VAL A 154 5.43 -12.66 14.04
N SER A 155 6.00 -11.80 13.20
CA SER A 155 6.77 -10.63 13.63
C SER A 155 5.90 -9.38 13.87
N CYS A 156 4.72 -9.30 13.27
CA CYS A 156 3.76 -8.23 13.52
C CYS A 156 3.18 -8.36 14.94
N ARG A 157 3.28 -7.29 15.71
CA ARG A 157 2.61 -7.24 17.02
C ARG A 157 1.11 -7.27 16.77
N LEU A 158 0.44 -8.35 17.19
CA LEU A 158 -1.00 -8.37 17.31
C LEU A 158 -1.39 -7.36 18.41
N TYR A 159 -2.02 -6.27 18.04
CA TYR A 159 -2.65 -5.34 18.97
C TYR A 159 -4.13 -5.67 19.09
#